data_fc9e06c9a21929dd3de7d507b876fe8b
#
_entry.id   fc9e06c9a21929dd3de7d507b876fe8b
#
_cell.length_a   1.000
_cell.length_b   1.000
_cell.length_c   1.000
_cell.angle_alpha   90.00
_cell.angle_beta   90.00
_cell.angle_gamma   90.00
#
_symmetry.space_group_name_H-M   'P 1'
#
loop_
_entity.id
_entity.type
_entity.pdbx_description
1 polymer ?
#
loop_
_entity_poly.entity_id
_entity_poly.type
_entity_poly.pdbx_seq_one_letter_code
_entity_poly.pdbx_strand_id
1 'polypeptide(L)'
;MADPFEVLGLPRSWRVSVEDIRAAQRKCSIAAHPDRQTDPASRANALQLSSRINAAASELLDPLSRGAAIVRALEPTPKPPEPRQNPAFLMRMMELREAVDQAAHNALDRNAVATQIAQELRVIELETDLAMVALITRPQVETWSAAVDALNRLRALRRAHEESAR
;
A
#
# COMPACT_ATOMS: atom_id res chain seq x y z
N MET A 1 8.04 10.45 10.31
CA MET A 1 8.17 10.31 8.85
C MET A 1 7.17 11.28 8.23
N ALA A 2 7.52 12.07 7.20
CA ALA A 2 6.56 13.01 6.61
C ALA A 2 5.46 12.24 5.86
N ASP A 3 4.24 12.80 5.85
CA ASP A 3 3.12 12.21 5.09
C ASP A 3 3.40 12.35 3.58
N PRO A 4 3.45 11.25 2.80
CA PRO A 4 3.75 11.31 1.38
C PRO A 4 2.70 12.08 0.57
N PHE A 5 1.44 12.13 1.01
CA PHE A 5 0.40 12.94 0.38
C PHE A 5 0.68 14.44 0.55
N GLU A 6 1.09 14.86 1.75
CA GLU A 6 1.46 16.25 2.00
C GLU A 6 2.72 16.66 1.21
N VAL A 7 3.71 15.77 1.12
CA VAL A 7 4.95 16.03 0.36
C VAL A 7 4.65 16.30 -1.12
N LEU A 8 3.67 15.59 -1.70
CA LEU A 8 3.28 15.76 -3.10
C LEU A 8 2.14 16.78 -3.31
N GLY A 9 1.57 17.33 -2.23
CA GLY A 9 0.42 18.24 -2.31
C GLY A 9 -0.84 17.57 -2.85
N LEU A 10 -1.01 16.26 -2.59
CA LEU A 10 -2.17 15.47 -2.98
C LEU A 10 -3.15 15.34 -1.82
N PRO A 11 -4.46 15.27 -2.10
CA PRO A 11 -5.44 14.89 -1.08
C PRO A 11 -5.19 13.45 -0.65
N ARG A 12 -5.34 13.17 0.66
CA ARG A 12 -5.23 11.82 1.18
C ARG A 12 -6.38 10.96 0.64
N SER A 13 -6.06 10.05 -0.29
CA SER A 13 -7.02 9.20 -0.97
C SER A 13 -6.42 7.83 -1.27
N TRP A 14 -7.19 6.77 -0.97
CA TRP A 14 -6.83 5.42 -1.39
C TRP A 14 -6.87 5.25 -2.91
N ARG A 15 -7.83 5.92 -3.55
CA ARG A 15 -8.12 5.81 -5.01
C ARG A 15 -7.35 6.83 -5.85
N VAL A 16 -6.26 7.44 -5.33
CA VAL A 16 -5.43 8.35 -6.13
C VAL A 16 -4.85 7.60 -7.33
N SER A 17 -4.95 8.19 -8.51
CA SER A 17 -4.47 7.56 -9.74
C SER A 17 -2.95 7.62 -9.86
N VAL A 18 -2.37 6.67 -10.61
CA VAL A 18 -0.93 6.68 -10.95
C VAL A 18 -0.57 7.96 -11.72
N GLU A 19 -1.48 8.45 -12.55
CA GLU A 19 -1.30 9.67 -13.34
C GLU A 19 -1.21 10.91 -12.46
N ASP A 20 -2.11 11.03 -11.46
CA ASP A 20 -2.10 12.14 -10.50
C ASP A 20 -0.83 12.14 -9.66
N ILE A 21 -0.39 10.97 -9.17
CA ILE A 21 0.84 10.83 -8.40
C ILE A 21 2.05 11.28 -9.25
N ARG A 22 2.14 10.81 -10.48
CA ARG A 22 3.25 11.18 -11.39
C ARG A 22 3.20 12.65 -11.81
N ALA A 23 2.01 13.21 -12.01
CA ALA A 23 1.84 14.64 -12.30
C ALA A 23 2.28 15.51 -11.12
N ALA A 24 1.87 15.16 -9.90
CA ALA A 24 2.28 15.83 -8.68
C ALA A 24 3.80 15.72 -8.46
N GLN A 25 4.38 14.53 -8.64
CA GLN A 25 5.82 14.32 -8.57
C GLN A 25 6.58 15.24 -9.54
N ARG A 26 6.18 15.28 -10.83
CA ARG A 26 6.82 16.16 -11.83
C ARG A 26 6.73 17.63 -11.43
N LYS A 27 5.53 18.07 -11.00
CA LYS A 27 5.31 19.47 -10.56
C LYS A 27 6.21 19.83 -9.39
N CYS A 28 6.28 19.00 -8.35
CA CYS A 28 7.13 19.22 -7.19
C CYS A 28 8.61 19.17 -7.55
N SER A 29 9.04 18.24 -8.41
CA SER A 29 10.44 18.10 -8.84
C SER A 29 10.93 19.32 -9.65
N ILE A 30 10.07 19.88 -10.52
CA ILE A 30 10.41 21.12 -11.26
C ILE A 30 10.59 22.30 -10.30
N ALA A 31 9.72 22.40 -9.29
CA ALA A 31 9.80 23.47 -8.29
C ALA A 31 11.05 23.35 -7.39
N ALA A 32 11.45 22.12 -7.07
CA ALA A 32 12.57 21.81 -6.17
C ALA A 32 13.90 21.55 -6.91
N HIS A 33 14.01 21.90 -8.20
CA HIS A 33 15.20 21.55 -8.98
C HIS A 33 16.46 22.27 -8.46
N PRO A 34 17.55 21.53 -8.14
CA PRO A 34 18.77 22.12 -7.56
C PRO A 34 19.49 23.11 -8.48
N ASP A 35 19.36 22.97 -9.81
CA ASP A 35 19.98 23.91 -10.78
C ASP A 35 19.34 25.29 -10.78
N ARG A 36 18.17 25.44 -10.15
CA ARG A 36 17.53 26.76 -9.95
C ARG A 36 18.05 27.50 -8.71
N GLN A 37 18.92 26.86 -7.93
CA GLN A 37 19.49 27.44 -6.71
C GLN A 37 20.89 27.98 -6.98
N THR A 38 21.11 29.19 -6.56
CA THR A 38 22.37 29.92 -6.81
C THR A 38 23.41 29.66 -5.73
N ASP A 39 23.00 29.38 -4.50
CA ASP A 39 23.91 29.16 -3.38
C ASP A 39 24.01 27.67 -2.97
N PRO A 40 25.16 27.24 -2.39
CA PRO A 40 25.39 25.82 -2.04
C PRO A 40 24.44 25.28 -0.99
N ALA A 41 24.01 26.07 -0.01
CA ALA A 41 23.11 25.59 1.05
C ALA A 41 21.70 25.36 0.50
N SER A 42 21.19 26.28 -0.32
CA SER A 42 19.89 26.10 -1.01
C SER A 42 19.94 24.93 -1.99
N ARG A 43 21.07 24.65 -2.64
CA ARG A 43 21.24 23.49 -3.51
C ARG A 43 21.20 22.18 -2.72
N ALA A 44 21.85 22.13 -1.55
CA ALA A 44 21.78 20.95 -0.67
C ALA A 44 20.35 20.68 -0.18
N ASN A 45 19.60 21.72 0.22
CA ASN A 45 18.20 21.62 0.61
C ASN A 45 17.32 21.12 -0.55
N ALA A 46 17.55 21.62 -1.77
CA ALA A 46 16.83 21.19 -2.97
C ALA A 46 17.08 19.70 -3.29
N LEU A 47 18.30 19.20 -3.11
CA LEU A 47 18.61 17.78 -3.27
C LEU A 47 17.87 16.92 -2.25
N GLN A 48 17.84 17.33 -0.97
CA GLN A 48 17.09 16.61 0.06
C GLN A 48 15.58 16.60 -0.25
N LEU A 49 15.04 17.75 -0.68
CA LEU A 49 13.63 17.86 -1.06
C LEU A 49 13.31 16.96 -2.27
N SER A 50 14.16 16.93 -3.28
CA SER A 50 14.03 16.05 -4.45
C SER A 50 14.02 14.58 -4.05
N SER A 51 14.89 14.16 -3.13
CA SER A 51 14.90 12.79 -2.58
C SER A 51 13.58 12.47 -1.86
N ARG A 52 13.06 13.40 -1.05
CA ARG A 52 11.77 13.23 -0.35
C ARG A 52 10.60 13.13 -1.32
N ILE A 53 10.57 13.93 -2.38
CA ILE A 53 9.55 13.89 -3.43
C ILE A 53 9.55 12.52 -4.11
N ASN A 54 10.72 12.00 -4.48
CA ASN A 54 10.83 10.70 -5.13
C ASN A 54 10.43 9.55 -4.20
N ALA A 55 10.83 9.59 -2.93
CA ALA A 55 10.42 8.61 -1.94
C ALA A 55 8.91 8.62 -1.72
N ALA A 56 8.29 9.80 -1.60
CA ALA A 56 6.85 9.95 -1.46
C ALA A 56 6.09 9.42 -2.68
N ALA A 57 6.56 9.70 -3.88
CA ALA A 57 5.96 9.17 -5.11
C ALA A 57 6.06 7.64 -5.18
N SER A 58 7.22 7.07 -4.85
CA SER A 58 7.41 5.61 -4.81
C SER A 58 6.49 4.94 -3.78
N GLU A 59 6.35 5.54 -2.59
CA GLU A 59 5.45 5.04 -1.54
C GLU A 59 3.98 5.05 -1.98
N LEU A 60 3.52 6.11 -2.67
CA LEU A 60 2.14 6.21 -3.13
C LEU A 60 1.84 5.38 -4.38
N LEU A 61 2.83 5.09 -5.22
CA LEU A 61 2.66 4.24 -6.41
C LEU A 61 2.41 2.77 -6.06
N ASP A 62 2.98 2.28 -4.95
CA ASP A 62 2.70 0.94 -4.45
C ASP A 62 1.44 0.95 -3.57
N PRO A 63 0.37 0.18 -3.93
CA PRO A 63 -0.86 0.17 -3.17
C PRO A 63 -0.72 -0.24 -1.71
N LEU A 64 0.17 -1.20 -1.38
CA LEU A 64 0.37 -1.63 0.00
C LEU A 64 1.06 -0.55 0.84
N SER A 65 2.07 0.10 0.28
CA SER A 65 2.78 1.21 0.93
C SER A 65 1.88 2.43 1.09
N ARG A 66 1.06 2.73 0.08
CA ARG A 66 0.03 3.78 0.13
C ARG A 66 -0.99 3.52 1.25
N GLY A 67 -1.49 2.28 1.37
CA GLY A 67 -2.38 1.89 2.46
C GLY A 67 -1.72 2.05 3.82
N ALA A 68 -0.47 1.63 3.96
CA ALA A 68 0.30 1.80 5.18
C ALA A 68 0.50 3.29 5.54
N ALA A 69 0.72 4.17 4.55
CA ALA A 69 0.80 5.61 4.76
C ALA A 69 -0.52 6.20 5.29
N ILE A 70 -1.67 5.79 4.74
CA ILE A 70 -3.01 6.22 5.20
C ILE A 70 -3.26 5.75 6.63
N VAL A 71 -3.04 4.47 6.91
CA VAL A 71 -3.23 3.89 8.25
C VAL A 71 -2.36 4.59 9.29
N ARG A 72 -1.10 4.88 8.95
CA ARG A 72 -0.16 5.61 9.82
C ARG A 72 -0.60 7.05 10.06
N ALA A 73 -1.06 7.75 9.00
CA ALA A 73 -1.48 9.15 9.10
C ALA A 73 -2.79 9.34 9.88
N LEU A 74 -3.64 8.30 9.94
CA LEU A 74 -4.93 8.32 10.63
C LEU A 74 -4.95 7.41 11.88
N GLU A 75 -3.76 7.09 12.41
CA GLU A 75 -3.62 6.30 13.63
C GLU A 75 -4.26 7.04 14.82
N PRO A 76 -5.20 6.41 15.54
CA PRO A 76 -5.81 7.02 16.72
C PRO A 76 -4.81 7.25 17.84
N THR A 77 -5.08 8.26 18.68
CA THR A 77 -4.27 8.53 19.86
C THR A 77 -5.16 8.44 21.11
N PRO A 78 -4.88 7.51 22.05
CA PRO A 78 -3.77 6.57 22.07
C PRO A 78 -3.92 5.48 20.98
N LYS A 79 -2.78 4.96 20.51
CA LYS A 79 -2.77 3.88 19.52
C LYS A 79 -3.47 2.62 20.08
N PRO A 80 -4.51 2.11 19.40
CA PRO A 80 -5.14 0.86 19.80
C PRO A 80 -4.21 -0.34 19.53
N PRO A 81 -4.46 -1.49 20.18
CA PRO A 81 -3.76 -2.71 19.84
C PRO A 81 -4.04 -3.09 18.39
N GLU A 82 -3.04 -3.67 17.72
CA GLU A 82 -3.23 -4.16 16.36
C GLU A 82 -4.29 -5.27 16.33
N PRO A 83 -5.17 -5.26 15.31
CA PRO A 83 -6.20 -6.29 15.20
C PRO A 83 -5.57 -7.67 15.06
N ARG A 84 -6.11 -8.63 15.80
CA ARG A 84 -5.73 -10.03 15.64
C ARG A 84 -6.27 -10.55 14.32
N GLN A 85 -5.45 -11.25 13.57
CA GLN A 85 -5.90 -11.89 12.34
C GLN A 85 -6.98 -12.94 12.63
N ASN A 86 -8.00 -12.98 11.78
CA ASN A 86 -9.08 -13.95 11.87
C ASN A 86 -8.51 -15.38 11.73
N PRO A 87 -8.78 -16.31 12.69
CA PRO A 87 -8.30 -17.69 12.62
C PRO A 87 -8.70 -18.40 11.33
N ALA A 88 -9.92 -18.15 10.81
CA ALA A 88 -10.36 -18.73 9.54
C ALA A 88 -9.52 -18.26 8.36
N PHE A 89 -9.10 -16.99 8.34
CA PHE A 89 -8.16 -16.47 7.33
C PHE A 89 -6.78 -17.12 7.44
N LEU A 90 -6.29 -17.33 8.66
CA LEU A 90 -4.99 -18.01 8.87
C LEU A 90 -5.03 -19.46 8.36
N MET A 91 -6.10 -20.19 8.68
CA MET A 91 -6.30 -21.55 8.16
C MET A 91 -6.34 -21.55 6.64
N ARG A 92 -7.08 -20.59 6.05
CA ARG A 92 -7.17 -20.46 4.59
C ARG A 92 -5.80 -20.20 3.95
N MET A 93 -4.98 -19.36 4.55
CA MET A 93 -3.61 -19.11 4.07
C MET A 93 -2.73 -20.37 4.14
N MET A 94 -2.91 -21.22 5.15
CA MET A 94 -2.21 -22.51 5.25
C MET A 94 -2.65 -23.46 4.12
N GLU A 95 -3.97 -23.60 3.89
CA GLU A 95 -4.51 -24.39 2.78
C GLU A 95 -3.99 -23.94 1.40
N LEU A 96 -3.96 -22.64 1.16
CA LEU A 96 -3.44 -22.09 -0.09
C LEU A 96 -1.93 -22.38 -0.25
N ARG A 97 -1.16 -22.30 0.82
CA ARG A 97 0.25 -22.61 0.79
C ARG A 97 0.49 -24.11 0.49
N GLU A 98 -0.25 -25.00 1.14
CA GLU A 98 -0.20 -26.43 0.85
C GLU A 98 -0.59 -26.71 -0.60
N ALA A 99 -1.62 -26.04 -1.12
CA ALA A 99 -2.04 -26.20 -2.52
C ALA A 99 -0.95 -25.73 -3.51
N VAL A 100 -0.25 -24.63 -3.22
CA VAL A 100 0.89 -24.15 -4.01
C VAL A 100 2.03 -25.19 -4.00
N ASP A 101 2.37 -25.72 -2.83
CA ASP A 101 3.43 -26.72 -2.68
C ASP A 101 3.10 -28.03 -3.42
N GLN A 102 1.85 -28.49 -3.34
CA GLN A 102 1.37 -29.69 -4.05
C GLN A 102 1.34 -29.50 -5.56
N ALA A 103 0.98 -28.30 -6.03
CA ALA A 103 0.92 -27.97 -7.45
C ALA A 103 2.30 -27.74 -8.09
N ALA A 104 3.38 -27.67 -7.31
CA ALA A 104 4.71 -27.27 -7.78
C ALA A 104 5.24 -28.14 -8.96
N HIS A 105 4.78 -29.38 -9.07
CA HIS A 105 5.24 -30.34 -10.08
C HIS A 105 4.30 -30.50 -11.29
N ASN A 106 3.15 -29.80 -11.32
CA ASN A 106 2.19 -29.89 -12.41
C ASN A 106 1.72 -28.50 -12.86
N ALA A 107 1.98 -28.15 -14.12
CA ALA A 107 1.61 -26.83 -14.66
C ALA A 107 0.11 -26.53 -14.67
N LEU A 108 -0.75 -27.56 -14.88
CA LEU A 108 -2.21 -27.40 -14.85
C LEU A 108 -2.69 -27.09 -13.45
N ASP A 109 -2.16 -27.79 -12.45
CA ASP A 109 -2.51 -27.58 -11.05
C ASP A 109 -2.04 -26.22 -10.57
N ARG A 110 -0.84 -25.76 -10.97
CA ARG A 110 -0.34 -24.42 -10.70
C ARG A 110 -1.28 -23.34 -11.23
N ASN A 111 -1.73 -23.46 -12.48
CA ASN A 111 -2.65 -22.50 -13.07
C ASN A 111 -4.03 -22.47 -12.34
N ALA A 112 -4.51 -23.64 -11.92
CA ALA A 112 -5.76 -23.72 -11.14
C ALA A 112 -5.63 -23.01 -9.78
N VAL A 113 -4.53 -23.28 -9.04
CA VAL A 113 -4.25 -22.64 -7.74
C VAL A 113 -4.02 -21.13 -7.92
N ALA A 114 -3.24 -20.70 -8.91
CA ALA A 114 -3.03 -19.28 -9.19
C ALA A 114 -4.34 -18.55 -9.51
N THR A 115 -5.24 -19.19 -10.28
CA THR A 115 -6.57 -18.65 -10.58
C THR A 115 -7.41 -18.49 -9.33
N GLN A 116 -7.38 -19.49 -8.44
CA GLN A 116 -8.11 -19.44 -7.17
C GLN A 116 -7.59 -18.30 -6.28
N ILE A 117 -6.26 -18.18 -6.12
CA ILE A 117 -5.64 -17.10 -5.34
C ILE A 117 -6.01 -15.73 -5.94
N ALA A 118 -5.99 -15.60 -7.28
CA ALA A 118 -6.36 -14.36 -7.97
C ALA A 118 -7.83 -13.97 -7.72
N GLN A 119 -8.75 -14.94 -7.63
CA GLN A 119 -10.14 -14.67 -7.30
C GLN A 119 -10.30 -14.17 -5.86
N GLU A 120 -9.64 -14.82 -4.91
CA GLU A 120 -9.64 -14.37 -3.50
C GLU A 120 -8.99 -13.00 -3.35
N LEU A 121 -7.91 -12.74 -4.07
CA LEU A 121 -7.23 -11.45 -4.08
C LEU A 121 -8.17 -10.33 -4.51
N ARG A 122 -8.99 -10.52 -5.55
CA ARG A 122 -9.99 -9.54 -5.98
C ARG A 122 -11.00 -9.20 -4.89
N VAL A 123 -11.47 -10.21 -4.15
CA VAL A 123 -12.40 -9.99 -3.04
C VAL A 123 -11.75 -9.14 -1.95
N ILE A 124 -10.54 -9.49 -1.54
CA ILE A 124 -9.80 -8.75 -0.50
C ILE A 124 -9.42 -7.34 -0.98
N GLU A 125 -9.13 -7.14 -2.27
CA GLU A 125 -8.90 -5.80 -2.84
C GLU A 125 -10.14 -4.91 -2.69
N LEU A 126 -11.34 -5.44 -2.95
CA LEU A 126 -12.59 -4.70 -2.75
C LEU A 126 -12.85 -4.40 -1.27
N GLU A 127 -12.65 -5.38 -0.39
CA GLU A 127 -12.78 -5.16 1.06
C GLU A 127 -11.80 -4.11 1.57
N THR A 128 -10.55 -4.15 1.07
CA THR A 128 -9.53 -3.16 1.43
C THR A 128 -9.91 -1.77 0.92
N ASP A 129 -10.43 -1.66 -0.30
CA ASP A 129 -10.92 -0.39 -0.85
C ASP A 129 -12.01 0.22 0.04
N LEU A 130 -13.01 -0.59 0.43
CA LEU A 130 -14.08 -0.14 1.33
C LEU A 130 -13.56 0.27 2.70
N ALA A 131 -12.67 -0.51 3.30
CA ALA A 131 -12.09 -0.22 4.61
C ALA A 131 -11.25 1.07 4.60
N MET A 132 -10.45 1.30 3.55
CA MET A 132 -9.65 2.50 3.40
C MET A 132 -10.51 3.75 3.19
N VAL A 133 -11.57 3.65 2.38
CA VAL A 133 -12.52 4.75 2.20
C VAL A 133 -13.25 5.05 3.51
N ALA A 134 -13.67 4.03 4.26
CA ALA A 134 -14.32 4.21 5.56
C ALA A 134 -13.39 4.90 6.56
N LEU A 135 -12.11 4.49 6.63
CA LEU A 135 -11.11 5.11 7.50
C LEU A 135 -10.88 6.60 7.16
N ILE A 136 -10.75 6.93 5.86
CA ILE A 136 -10.54 8.32 5.42
C ILE A 136 -11.76 9.19 5.73
N THR A 137 -12.96 8.63 5.58
CA THR A 137 -14.21 9.36 5.78
C THR A 137 -14.54 9.55 7.28
N ARG A 138 -14.25 8.54 8.10
CA ARG A 138 -14.48 8.52 9.55
C ARG A 138 -13.28 7.91 10.26
N PRO A 139 -12.25 8.69 10.61
CA PRO A 139 -11.09 8.18 11.33
C PRO A 139 -11.45 7.87 12.79
N GLN A 140 -11.81 6.62 13.04
CA GLN A 140 -12.16 6.07 14.36
C GLN A 140 -11.38 4.78 14.60
N VAL A 141 -11.34 4.29 15.84
CA VAL A 141 -10.63 3.06 16.22
C VAL A 141 -11.12 1.86 15.41
N GLU A 142 -12.44 1.75 15.22
CA GLU A 142 -13.07 0.64 14.50
C GLU A 142 -12.70 0.63 13.02
N THR A 143 -12.77 1.79 12.34
CA THR A 143 -12.41 1.92 10.93
C THR A 143 -10.92 1.77 10.73
N TRP A 144 -10.10 2.26 11.66
CA TRP A 144 -8.66 2.06 11.65
C TRP A 144 -8.30 0.58 11.78
N SER A 145 -8.89 -0.12 12.76
CA SER A 145 -8.65 -1.56 12.97
C SER A 145 -9.08 -2.38 11.75
N ALA A 146 -10.24 -2.06 11.15
CA ALA A 146 -10.71 -2.73 9.93
C ALA A 146 -9.77 -2.50 8.73
N ALA A 147 -9.24 -1.28 8.57
CA ALA A 147 -8.31 -0.96 7.50
C ALA A 147 -6.95 -1.66 7.69
N VAL A 148 -6.45 -1.74 8.93
CA VAL A 148 -5.22 -2.49 9.26
C VAL A 148 -5.39 -3.97 8.95
N ASP A 149 -6.50 -4.59 9.38
CA ASP A 149 -6.79 -6.01 9.12
C ASP A 149 -6.89 -6.30 7.61
N ALA A 150 -7.67 -5.50 6.87
CA ALA A 150 -7.82 -5.65 5.44
C ALA A 150 -6.47 -5.51 4.70
N LEU A 151 -5.64 -4.54 5.08
CA LEU A 151 -4.32 -4.34 4.49
C LEU A 151 -3.38 -5.52 4.77
N ASN A 152 -3.43 -6.09 5.97
CA ASN A 152 -2.62 -7.26 6.33
C ASN A 152 -3.05 -8.50 5.53
N ARG A 153 -4.37 -8.72 5.35
CA ARG A 153 -4.90 -9.80 4.51
C ARG A 153 -4.51 -9.62 3.04
N LEU A 154 -4.62 -8.41 2.51
CA LEU A 154 -4.20 -8.08 1.15
C LEU A 154 -2.71 -8.39 0.93
N ARG A 155 -1.86 -7.99 1.89
CA ARG A 155 -0.40 -8.27 1.83
C ARG A 155 -0.10 -9.76 1.80
N ALA A 156 -0.79 -10.55 2.64
CA ALA A 156 -0.60 -11.99 2.72
C ALA A 156 -0.99 -12.69 1.39
N LEU A 157 -2.16 -12.34 0.83
CA LEU A 157 -2.62 -12.93 -0.44
C LEU A 157 -1.80 -12.50 -1.65
N ARG A 158 -1.32 -11.26 -1.70
CA ARG A 158 -0.41 -10.83 -2.78
C ARG A 158 0.88 -11.63 -2.77
N ARG A 159 1.45 -11.87 -1.58
CA ARG A 159 2.63 -12.72 -1.46
C ARG A 159 2.37 -14.15 -1.94
N ALA A 160 1.24 -14.76 -1.54
CA ALA A 160 0.87 -16.09 -2.00
C ALA A 160 0.65 -16.14 -3.52
N HIS A 161 0.07 -15.10 -4.11
CA HIS A 161 -0.08 -15.00 -5.55
C HIS A 161 1.26 -14.90 -6.29
N GLU A 162 2.20 -14.11 -5.79
CA GLU A 162 3.55 -14.00 -6.35
C GLU A 162 4.34 -15.33 -6.24
N GLU A 163 4.15 -16.07 -5.14
CA GLU A 163 4.76 -17.40 -4.94
C GLU A 163 4.16 -18.43 -5.90
N SER A 164 2.85 -18.40 -6.15
CA SER A 164 2.18 -19.32 -7.08
C SER A 164 2.52 -19.10 -8.56
N ALA A 165 3.03 -17.92 -8.92
CA ALA A 165 3.41 -17.55 -10.29
C ALA A 165 4.88 -17.93 -10.65
N ARG A 166 5.67 -18.42 -9.68
CA ARG A 166 7.06 -18.86 -9.87
C ARG A 166 7.15 -20.35 -10.17
#